data_26b422ec1646399198bac1c43b5f68b4
#
_entry.id   26b422ec1646399198bac1c43b5f68b4
#
_cell.length_a   1.000
_cell.length_b   1.000
_cell.length_c   1.000
_cell.angle_alpha   90.00
_cell.angle_beta   90.00
_cell.angle_gamma   90.00
#
_symmetry.space_group_name_H-M   'P 1'
#
loop_
_entity.id
_entity.type
_entity.pdbx_description
1 polymer ?
#
loop_
_entity_poly.entity_id
_entity_poly.type
_entity_poly.pdbx_seq_one_letter_code
_entity_poly.pdbx_strand_id
1 'polypeptide(L)'
;TACMGKLWRVRGMLLGLKQSGSNQMREEFGVYGKPQFPFMVLDMYGFALEAVHWVQCLVDELKPKAKVCRKLDISTTGTVLNIAEGHGRSSVADQNRFMKIAQKHAYQLLLMLDLMVARNEISSIRIGGVKDTQSRVISMLQAWCTSNENRAEENIG
;
A
#
# COMPACT_ATOMS: atom_id res chain seq x y z
N THR A 1 12.45 18.56 7.88
CA THR A 1 13.84 18.23 7.48
C THR A 1 14.19 16.76 7.74
N ALA A 2 13.83 16.19 8.89
CA ALA A 2 14.09 14.75 9.18
C ALA A 2 13.31 13.79 8.28
N CYS A 3 12.10 14.16 7.86
CA CYS A 3 11.26 13.40 6.91
C CYS A 3 11.82 13.45 5.48
N MET A 4 12.40 14.58 5.07
CA MET A 4 13.04 14.73 3.75
C MET A 4 14.27 13.81 3.57
N GLY A 5 15.08 13.64 4.61
CA GLY A 5 16.24 12.73 4.56
C GLY A 5 15.84 11.26 4.43
N LYS A 6 14.71 10.87 5.02
CA LYS A 6 14.13 9.51 4.90
C LYS A 6 13.44 9.30 3.53
N LEU A 7 12.78 10.33 3.00
CA LEU A 7 12.22 10.33 1.63
C LEU A 7 13.31 10.16 0.55
N TRP A 8 14.49 10.69 0.76
CA TRP A 8 15.60 10.57 -0.19
C TRP A 8 16.16 9.13 -0.24
N ARG A 9 16.20 8.43 0.90
CA ARG A 9 16.56 7.00 0.95
C ARG A 9 15.54 6.12 0.25
N VAL A 10 14.26 6.34 0.50
CA VAL A 10 13.16 5.63 -0.19
C VAL A 10 13.20 5.91 -1.69
N ARG A 11 13.52 7.13 -2.13
CA ARG A 11 13.69 7.48 -3.54
C ARG A 11 14.90 6.81 -4.18
N GLY A 12 16.00 6.65 -3.44
CA GLY A 12 17.19 5.91 -3.89
C GLY A 12 16.89 4.42 -4.10
N MET A 13 16.05 3.83 -3.24
CA MET A 13 15.58 2.44 -3.37
C MET A 13 14.63 2.25 -4.57
N LEU A 14 13.77 3.22 -4.89
CA LEU A 14 12.84 3.14 -6.03
C LEU A 14 13.53 3.25 -7.40
N LEU A 15 14.71 3.87 -7.47
CA LEU A 15 15.43 4.11 -8.74
C LEU A 15 16.51 3.09 -9.05
N GLY A 16 16.90 2.21 -8.12
CA GLY A 16 18.11 1.41 -8.26
C GLY A 16 18.02 -0.09 -8.00
N LEU A 17 16.93 -0.66 -7.51
CA LEU A 17 16.92 -2.05 -7.07
C LEU A 17 15.89 -2.93 -7.81
N LYS A 18 16.42 -3.64 -8.80
CA LYS A 18 15.86 -4.92 -9.24
C LYS A 18 15.90 -5.92 -8.06
N GLN A 19 14.73 -6.40 -7.63
CA GLN A 19 14.54 -7.68 -6.94
C GLN A 19 14.97 -7.89 -5.47
N SER A 20 15.25 -6.87 -4.66
CA SER A 20 15.55 -7.10 -3.23
C SER A 20 14.66 -6.32 -2.26
N GLY A 21 13.61 -5.65 -2.74
CA GLY A 21 12.90 -4.61 -1.98
C GLY A 21 12.18 -5.06 -0.71
N SER A 22 11.58 -6.25 -0.70
CA SER A 22 10.72 -6.67 0.42
C SER A 22 11.48 -6.97 1.72
N ASN A 23 12.66 -7.56 1.65
CA ASN A 23 13.44 -7.88 2.85
C ASN A 23 14.13 -6.65 3.44
N GLN A 24 14.65 -5.76 2.60
CA GLN A 24 15.38 -4.58 3.04
C GLN A 24 14.46 -3.55 3.71
N MET A 25 13.21 -3.43 3.24
CA MET A 25 12.21 -2.58 3.90
C MET A 25 11.75 -3.13 5.25
N ARG A 26 11.71 -4.44 5.41
CA ARG A 26 11.42 -5.10 6.70
C ARG A 26 12.48 -4.77 7.75
N GLU A 27 13.73 -4.60 7.34
CA GLU A 27 14.85 -4.23 8.22
C GLU A 27 14.87 -2.72 8.52
N GLU A 28 14.56 -1.86 7.53
CA GLU A 28 14.61 -0.40 7.71
C GLU A 28 13.46 0.17 8.54
N PHE A 29 12.26 -0.41 8.45
CA PHE A 29 11.15 0.06 9.29
C PHE A 29 11.28 -0.38 10.75
N GLY A 30 12.22 -1.29 11.09
CA GLY A 30 12.56 -1.65 12.47
C GLY A 30 11.39 -2.13 13.34
N VAL A 31 10.22 -2.25 12.74
CA VAL A 31 8.96 -2.49 13.45
C VAL A 31 8.76 -3.97 13.74
N TYR A 32 9.45 -4.82 12.98
CA TYR A 32 9.22 -6.26 13.09
C TYR A 32 10.56 -6.99 13.04
N GLY A 33 10.92 -7.61 14.15
CA GLY A 33 11.84 -8.73 14.15
C GLY A 33 11.37 -9.84 13.20
N LYS A 34 11.55 -11.09 13.54
CA LYS A 34 10.96 -12.18 12.74
C LYS A 34 9.44 -11.97 12.59
N PRO A 35 8.86 -12.17 11.40
CA PRO A 35 7.43 -11.96 11.19
C PRO A 35 6.61 -12.83 12.15
N GLN A 36 5.85 -12.17 13.03
CA GLN A 36 5.05 -12.84 14.06
C GLN A 36 3.70 -13.32 13.50
N PHE A 37 3.23 -12.71 12.44
CA PHE A 37 1.95 -13.02 11.81
C PHE A 37 2.10 -13.33 10.34
N PRO A 38 1.30 -14.28 9.79
CA PRO A 38 1.42 -14.72 8.40
C PRO A 38 1.30 -13.60 7.35
N PHE A 39 0.42 -12.61 7.56
CA PHE A 39 0.24 -11.51 6.60
C PHE A 39 1.47 -10.59 6.49
N MET A 40 2.37 -10.60 7.47
CA MET A 40 3.58 -9.78 7.46
C MET A 40 4.60 -10.22 6.39
N VAL A 41 4.47 -11.43 5.87
CA VAL A 41 5.34 -11.92 4.78
C VAL A 41 4.84 -11.52 3.39
N LEU A 42 3.64 -10.96 3.28
CA LEU A 42 3.07 -10.55 2.00
C LEU A 42 3.74 -9.25 1.49
N ASP A 43 4.28 -9.28 0.28
CA ASP A 43 4.88 -8.10 -0.35
C ASP A 43 3.88 -6.95 -0.49
N MET A 44 2.62 -7.25 -0.85
CA MET A 44 1.58 -6.25 -0.94
C MET A 44 1.29 -5.54 0.39
N TYR A 45 1.47 -6.23 1.53
CA TYR A 45 1.37 -5.63 2.86
C TYR A 45 2.51 -4.64 3.11
N GLY A 46 3.74 -5.03 2.77
CA GLY A 46 4.91 -4.16 2.87
C GLY A 46 4.77 -2.89 2.03
N PHE A 47 4.37 -3.01 0.76
CA PHE A 47 4.14 -1.86 -0.11
C PHE A 47 2.97 -0.97 0.37
N ALA A 48 1.93 -1.55 0.95
CA ALA A 48 0.84 -0.78 1.54
C ALA A 48 1.30 0.04 2.76
N LEU A 49 2.19 -0.51 3.60
CA LEU A 49 2.81 0.23 4.72
C LEU A 49 3.70 1.38 4.26
N GLU A 50 4.43 1.22 3.14
CA GLU A 50 5.18 2.34 2.55
C GLU A 50 4.28 3.51 2.21
N ALA A 51 3.13 3.24 1.63
CA ALA A 51 2.18 4.29 1.30
C ALA A 51 1.64 5.01 2.54
N VAL A 52 1.41 4.30 3.65
CA VAL A 52 1.04 4.92 4.94
C VAL A 52 2.13 5.90 5.38
N HIS A 53 3.38 5.45 5.37
CA HIS A 53 4.51 6.30 5.77
C HIS A 53 4.67 7.52 4.86
N TRP A 54 4.58 7.30 3.54
CA TRP A 54 4.67 8.39 2.56
C TRP A 54 3.57 9.43 2.75
N VAL A 55 2.34 8.98 2.96
CA VAL A 55 1.19 9.87 3.21
C VAL A 55 1.36 10.63 4.52
N GLN A 56 1.86 10.00 5.58
CA GLN A 56 2.16 10.69 6.85
C GLN A 56 3.16 11.82 6.64
N CYS A 57 4.27 11.54 5.94
CA CYS A 57 5.25 12.58 5.62
C CYS A 57 4.65 13.72 4.79
N LEU A 58 3.77 13.41 3.84
CA LEU A 58 3.08 14.39 3.02
C LEU A 58 2.15 15.28 3.86
N VAL A 59 1.38 14.68 4.76
CA VAL A 59 0.46 15.40 5.65
C VAL A 59 1.23 16.32 6.60
N ASP A 60 2.33 15.84 7.17
CA ASP A 60 3.16 16.62 8.09
C ASP A 60 3.79 17.83 7.41
N GLU A 61 4.16 17.70 6.14
CA GLU A 61 4.78 18.76 5.37
C GLU A 61 3.77 19.79 4.82
N LEU A 62 2.74 19.32 4.13
CA LEU A 62 1.79 20.19 3.44
C LEU A 62 0.68 20.72 4.35
N LYS A 63 0.44 20.06 5.49
CA LYS A 63 -0.65 20.38 6.41
C LYS A 63 -1.98 20.62 5.69
N PRO A 64 -2.45 19.68 4.85
CA PRO A 64 -3.65 19.85 4.07
C PRO A 64 -4.88 20.00 4.96
N LYS A 65 -6.00 20.41 4.37
CA LYS A 65 -7.27 20.53 5.12
C LYS A 65 -7.62 19.22 5.82
N ALA A 66 -8.13 19.26 7.04
CA ALA A 66 -8.45 18.10 7.86
C ALA A 66 -9.30 17.03 7.13
N LYS A 67 -10.20 17.43 6.23
CA LYS A 67 -10.98 16.53 5.40
C LYS A 67 -10.11 15.72 4.42
N VAL A 68 -9.07 16.32 3.87
CA VAL A 68 -8.11 15.65 2.98
C VAL A 68 -7.26 14.67 3.77
N CYS A 69 -6.67 15.12 4.89
CA CYS A 69 -5.89 14.26 5.79
C CYS A 69 -6.68 13.01 6.17
N ARG A 70 -7.93 13.16 6.60
CA ARG A 70 -8.79 12.03 7.00
C ARG A 70 -9.07 11.08 5.84
N LYS A 71 -9.26 11.57 4.62
CA LYS A 71 -9.46 10.71 3.45
C LYS A 71 -8.20 9.95 3.07
N LEU A 72 -7.04 10.57 3.10
CA LEU A 72 -5.76 9.95 2.87
C LEU A 72 -5.49 8.85 3.91
N ASP A 73 -5.72 9.14 5.19
CA ASP A 73 -5.57 8.19 6.30
C ASP A 73 -6.50 6.98 6.12
N ILE A 74 -7.79 7.17 5.90
CA ILE A 74 -8.76 6.09 5.66
C ILE A 74 -8.34 5.23 4.46
N SER A 75 -7.83 5.84 3.40
CA SER A 75 -7.44 5.10 2.19
C SER A 75 -6.19 4.25 2.41
N THR A 76 -5.18 4.78 3.11
CA THR A 76 -3.95 4.04 3.39
C THR A 76 -4.15 2.96 4.45
N THR A 77 -4.74 3.32 5.60
CA THR A 77 -5.00 2.37 6.68
C THR A 77 -6.00 1.30 6.26
N GLY A 78 -7.04 1.67 5.50
CA GLY A 78 -8.01 0.73 4.96
C GLY A 78 -7.38 -0.31 4.03
N THR A 79 -6.39 0.06 3.22
CA THR A 79 -5.65 -0.89 2.39
C THR A 79 -4.91 -1.91 3.26
N VAL A 80 -4.12 -1.46 4.23
CA VAL A 80 -3.32 -2.31 5.11
C VAL A 80 -4.18 -3.25 5.94
N LEU A 81 -5.22 -2.71 6.60
CA LEU A 81 -6.10 -3.49 7.47
C LEU A 81 -6.84 -4.59 6.72
N ASN A 82 -7.36 -4.29 5.53
CA ASN A 82 -8.10 -5.30 4.76
C ASN A 82 -7.18 -6.37 4.14
N ILE A 83 -5.91 -6.07 3.84
CA ILE A 83 -4.94 -7.10 3.46
C ILE A 83 -4.71 -8.07 4.62
N ALA A 84 -4.45 -7.55 5.83
CA ALA A 84 -4.21 -8.37 7.00
C ALA A 84 -5.46 -9.20 7.38
N GLU A 85 -6.62 -8.60 7.38
CA GLU A 85 -7.90 -9.23 7.69
C GLU A 85 -8.24 -10.33 6.68
N GLY A 86 -8.10 -10.05 5.38
CA GLY A 86 -8.39 -11.00 4.32
C GLY A 86 -7.47 -12.21 4.37
N HIS A 87 -6.18 -12.00 4.65
CA HIS A 87 -5.24 -13.12 4.78
C HIS A 87 -5.58 -14.05 5.95
N GLY A 88 -6.15 -13.51 7.04
CA GLY A 88 -6.55 -14.28 8.21
C GLY A 88 -7.87 -15.05 8.07
N ARG A 89 -8.62 -14.88 6.98
CA ARG A 89 -9.90 -15.56 6.76
C ARG A 89 -9.72 -16.99 6.29
N SER A 90 -10.59 -17.89 6.76
CA SER A 90 -10.56 -19.31 6.39
C SER A 90 -11.23 -19.60 5.05
N SER A 91 -12.27 -18.83 4.67
CA SER A 91 -12.96 -19.03 3.40
C SER A 91 -12.37 -18.19 2.28
N VAL A 92 -12.21 -18.80 1.10
CA VAL A 92 -11.73 -18.14 -0.13
C VAL A 92 -12.61 -16.93 -0.50
N ALA A 93 -13.94 -17.09 -0.35
CA ALA A 93 -14.88 -16.01 -0.64
C ALA A 93 -14.67 -14.79 0.26
N ASP A 94 -14.46 -15.00 1.57
CA ASP A 94 -14.17 -13.93 2.50
C ASP A 94 -12.79 -13.34 2.27
N GLN A 95 -11.76 -14.15 2.00
CA GLN A 95 -10.45 -13.65 1.61
C GLN A 95 -10.56 -12.69 0.44
N ASN A 96 -11.18 -13.10 -0.66
CA ASN A 96 -11.36 -12.29 -1.85
C ASN A 96 -12.18 -11.02 -1.58
N ARG A 97 -13.21 -11.11 -0.73
CA ARG A 97 -14.00 -9.94 -0.33
C ARG A 97 -13.13 -8.86 0.33
N PHE A 98 -12.29 -9.23 1.29
CA PHE A 98 -11.41 -8.27 1.97
C PHE A 98 -10.31 -7.73 1.04
N MET A 99 -9.74 -8.57 0.17
CA MET A 99 -8.77 -8.12 -0.83
C MET A 99 -9.38 -7.13 -1.84
N LYS A 100 -10.64 -7.33 -2.25
CA LYS A 100 -11.38 -6.37 -3.10
C LYS A 100 -11.65 -5.05 -2.36
N ILE A 101 -11.90 -5.09 -1.04
CA ILE A 101 -12.04 -3.87 -0.22
C ILE A 101 -10.69 -3.15 -0.11
N ALA A 102 -9.59 -3.87 0.13
CA ALA A 102 -8.25 -3.29 0.12
C ALA A 102 -7.93 -2.60 -1.21
N GLN A 103 -8.25 -3.25 -2.33
CA GLN A 103 -8.08 -2.70 -3.67
C GLN A 103 -8.88 -1.40 -3.86
N LYS A 104 -10.12 -1.34 -3.38
CA LYS A 104 -10.94 -0.12 -3.39
C LYS A 104 -10.26 1.02 -2.64
N HIS A 105 -9.70 0.76 -1.47
CA HIS A 105 -8.98 1.76 -0.69
C HIS A 105 -7.70 2.22 -1.39
N ALA A 106 -6.96 1.31 -2.03
CA ALA A 106 -5.78 1.67 -2.83
C ALA A 106 -6.13 2.60 -4.00
N TYR A 107 -7.23 2.33 -4.72
CA TYR A 107 -7.74 3.25 -5.76
C TYR A 107 -8.17 4.60 -5.19
N GLN A 108 -8.81 4.62 -4.02
CA GLN A 108 -9.20 5.87 -3.36
C GLN A 108 -8.00 6.76 -3.04
N LEU A 109 -6.87 6.16 -2.63
CA LEU A 109 -5.63 6.90 -2.43
C LEU A 109 -5.14 7.56 -3.72
N LEU A 110 -5.08 6.80 -4.83
CA LEU A 110 -4.66 7.33 -6.13
C LEU A 110 -5.54 8.50 -6.57
N LEU A 111 -6.87 8.35 -6.45
CA LEU A 111 -7.82 9.41 -6.79
C LEU A 111 -7.63 10.66 -5.92
N MET A 112 -7.38 10.49 -4.63
CA MET A 112 -7.12 11.63 -3.75
C MET A 112 -5.85 12.39 -4.13
N LEU A 113 -4.79 11.67 -4.50
CA LEU A 113 -3.54 12.29 -4.96
C LEU A 113 -3.73 13.02 -6.28
N ASP A 114 -4.46 12.45 -7.23
CA ASP A 114 -4.78 13.12 -8.50
C ASP A 114 -5.63 14.39 -8.29
N LEU A 115 -6.58 14.36 -7.35
CA LEU A 115 -7.36 15.54 -6.97
C LEU A 115 -6.48 16.64 -6.35
N MET A 116 -5.48 16.27 -5.55
CA MET A 116 -4.52 17.23 -4.99
C MET A 116 -3.66 17.85 -6.09
N VAL A 117 -3.23 17.08 -7.08
CA VAL A 117 -2.52 17.61 -8.26
C VAL A 117 -3.40 18.55 -9.06
N ALA A 118 -4.64 18.16 -9.35
CA ALA A 118 -5.59 18.99 -10.10
C ALA A 118 -5.92 20.32 -9.40
N ARG A 119 -5.77 20.38 -8.07
CA ARG A 119 -5.95 21.59 -7.26
C ARG A 119 -4.65 22.39 -7.07
N ASN A 120 -3.56 21.99 -7.70
CA ASN A 120 -2.23 22.57 -7.52
C ASN A 120 -1.71 22.54 -6.06
N GLU A 121 -2.19 21.59 -5.25
CA GLU A 121 -1.74 21.42 -3.87
C GLU A 121 -0.41 20.63 -3.80
N ILE A 122 -0.12 19.79 -4.82
CA ILE A 122 1.11 19.01 -4.95
C ILE A 122 1.47 18.82 -6.44
N SER A 123 2.77 18.68 -6.74
CA SER A 123 3.20 18.39 -8.11
C SER A 123 3.04 16.92 -8.48
N SER A 124 2.75 16.64 -9.77
CA SER A 124 2.63 15.29 -10.31
C SER A 124 3.92 14.47 -10.14
N ILE A 125 5.08 15.11 -10.28
CA ILE A 125 6.39 14.47 -10.11
C ILE A 125 6.54 13.89 -8.70
N ARG A 126 6.02 14.61 -7.70
CA ARG A 126 6.15 14.22 -6.30
C ARG A 126 5.36 12.98 -5.94
N ILE A 127 4.21 12.76 -6.56
CA ILE A 127 3.35 11.59 -6.30
C ILE A 127 3.71 10.36 -7.14
N GLY A 128 4.62 10.47 -8.10
CA GLY A 128 4.97 9.39 -9.02
C GLY A 128 5.33 8.08 -8.30
N GLY A 129 6.27 8.15 -7.36
CA GLY A 129 6.72 6.95 -6.63
C GLY A 129 5.62 6.25 -5.84
N VAL A 130 4.76 6.99 -5.13
CA VAL A 130 3.64 6.38 -4.40
C VAL A 130 2.57 5.83 -5.34
N LYS A 131 2.35 6.45 -6.49
CA LYS A 131 1.45 5.92 -7.52
C LYS A 131 1.96 4.58 -8.05
N ASP A 132 3.25 4.46 -8.33
CA ASP A 132 3.86 3.21 -8.78
C ASP A 132 3.74 2.12 -7.71
N THR A 133 4.03 2.45 -6.45
CA THR A 133 3.88 1.53 -5.32
C THR A 133 2.43 1.06 -5.18
N GLN A 134 1.45 1.97 -5.25
CA GLN A 134 0.04 1.61 -5.15
C GLN A 134 -0.46 0.79 -6.35
N SER A 135 0.02 1.08 -7.56
CA SER A 135 -0.29 0.28 -8.74
C SER A 135 0.19 -1.17 -8.58
N ARG A 136 1.36 -1.38 -7.96
CA ARG A 136 1.85 -2.73 -7.60
C ARG A 136 0.95 -3.40 -6.58
N VAL A 137 0.54 -2.71 -5.51
CA VAL A 137 -0.40 -3.25 -4.51
C VAL A 137 -1.70 -3.70 -5.19
N ILE A 138 -2.28 -2.87 -6.04
CA ILE A 138 -3.51 -3.18 -6.77
C ILE A 138 -3.34 -4.42 -7.65
N SER A 139 -2.24 -4.52 -8.40
CA SER A 139 -1.94 -5.68 -9.25
C SER A 139 -1.76 -6.96 -8.45
N MET A 140 -1.09 -6.91 -7.30
CA MET A 140 -0.93 -8.06 -6.41
C MET A 140 -2.26 -8.51 -5.79
N LEU A 141 -3.11 -7.56 -5.38
CA LEU A 141 -4.45 -7.85 -4.87
C LEU A 141 -5.33 -8.52 -5.94
N GLN A 142 -5.24 -8.03 -7.18
CA GLN A 142 -5.95 -8.62 -8.31
C GLN A 142 -5.49 -10.05 -8.58
N ALA A 143 -4.17 -10.26 -8.65
CA ALA A 143 -3.59 -11.59 -8.87
C ALA A 143 -3.96 -12.58 -7.76
N TRP A 144 -4.02 -12.12 -6.51
CA TRP A 144 -4.48 -12.92 -5.37
C TRP A 144 -5.91 -13.42 -5.57
N CYS A 145 -6.83 -12.51 -5.90
CA CYS A 145 -8.23 -12.86 -6.11
C CYS A 145 -8.40 -13.85 -7.27
N THR A 146 -7.73 -13.62 -8.41
CA THR A 146 -7.77 -14.51 -9.57
C THR A 146 -7.21 -15.90 -9.25
N SER A 147 -6.09 -15.97 -8.54
CA SER A 147 -5.50 -17.24 -8.12
C SER A 147 -6.43 -18.05 -7.20
N ASN A 148 -7.12 -17.37 -6.30
CA ASN A 148 -8.08 -17.99 -5.41
C ASN A 148 -9.33 -18.50 -6.15
N GLU A 149 -9.83 -17.74 -7.13
CA GLU A 149 -10.97 -18.12 -7.97
C GLU A 149 -10.64 -19.37 -8.79
N ASN A 150 -9.47 -19.42 -9.45
CA ASN A 150 -9.02 -20.58 -10.21
C ASN A 150 -8.88 -21.85 -9.35
N ARG A 151 -8.31 -21.74 -8.15
CA ARG A 151 -8.21 -22.88 -7.21
C ARG A 151 -9.57 -23.39 -6.74
N ALA A 152 -10.55 -22.52 -6.60
CA ALA A 152 -11.90 -22.90 -6.22
C ALA A 152 -12.58 -23.71 -7.35
N GLU A 153 -12.36 -23.34 -8.61
CA GLU A 153 -12.89 -24.05 -9.78
C GLU A 153 -12.23 -25.42 -9.96
N GLU A 154 -10.91 -25.53 -9.78
CA GLU A 154 -10.18 -26.80 -9.87
C GLU A 154 -10.63 -27.85 -8.81
N ASN A 155 -11.11 -27.40 -7.65
CA ASN A 155 -11.56 -28.30 -6.57
C ASN A 155 -13.03 -28.78 -6.74
N ILE A 156 -13.77 -28.27 -7.71
CA ILE A 156 -15.17 -28.64 -7.98
C ILE A 156 -15.29 -29.64 -9.15
N GLY A 157 -14.24 -29.79 -9.96
CA GLY A 157 -14.17 -30.72 -11.10
C GLY A 157 -13.52 -32.03 -10.74
#